data_393fb78aba4e0969989d539fa5606693
#
_entry.id   393fb78aba4e0969989d539fa5606693
#
_cell.length_a   1.000
_cell.length_b   1.000
_cell.length_c   1.000
_cell.angle_alpha   90.00
_cell.angle_beta   90.00
_cell.angle_gamma   90.00
#
_symmetry.space_group_name_H-M   'P 1'
#
loop_
_entity.id
_entity.type
_entity.pdbx_description
1 polymer ?
#
loop_
_entity_poly.entity_id
_entity_poly.type
_entity_poly.pdbx_seq_one_letter_code
_entity_poly.pdbx_strand_id
1 'polypeptide(L)'
;MKHIIIAFLVQDFTGYCIHRLKHRVNILWNRHVIHHSSEDFNLACALRQSISEAVNFSAIFMIPAALLGVPLKIFIILGPIHFFFQFWYHTQHIGKLGWLEYILVTPSQHRVHHAINPEYIDKNLAAIFCVWDRWFGTFQEELDNVPAVYGTLKPVQSWNPFWINFQHLWSLCQDAWRTNKWSDKFKIWFMPTGWRPGDVAQSHPKKKVNNPFEQKKYNCLLYTSDAADE
;
A
#
# COMPACT_ATOMS: atom_id res chain seq x y z
N MET A 1 -7.65 19.36 -25.17
CA MET A 1 -8.27 18.07 -24.84
C MET A 1 -7.28 16.91 -24.94
N LYS A 2 -6.54 16.73 -26.05
CA LYS A 2 -5.56 15.63 -26.23
C LYS A 2 -4.55 15.50 -25.07
N HIS A 3 -3.90 16.58 -24.65
CA HIS A 3 -2.91 16.58 -23.57
C HIS A 3 -3.51 16.21 -22.21
N ILE A 4 -4.77 16.54 -21.93
CA ILE A 4 -5.44 16.16 -20.68
C ILE A 4 -5.65 14.65 -20.63
N ILE A 5 -6.12 14.04 -21.72
CA ILE A 5 -6.32 12.59 -21.79
C ILE A 5 -4.99 11.85 -21.62
N ILE A 6 -3.96 12.28 -22.36
CA ILE A 6 -2.61 11.68 -22.26
C ILE A 6 -2.09 11.80 -20.83
N ALA A 7 -2.16 13.00 -20.24
CA ALA A 7 -1.68 13.26 -18.88
C ALA A 7 -2.42 12.38 -17.86
N PHE A 8 -3.76 12.26 -17.98
CA PHE A 8 -4.58 11.46 -17.08
C PHE A 8 -4.18 9.98 -17.13
N LEU A 9 -4.07 9.41 -18.33
CA LEU A 9 -3.69 8.00 -18.51
C LEU A 9 -2.26 7.72 -18.03
N VAL A 10 -1.31 8.61 -18.35
CA VAL A 10 0.08 8.47 -17.90
C VAL A 10 0.17 8.58 -16.39
N GLN A 11 -0.54 9.51 -15.77
CA GLN A 11 -0.57 9.69 -14.31
C GLN A 11 -1.17 8.47 -13.63
N ASP A 12 -2.26 7.93 -14.15
CA ASP A 12 -2.91 6.75 -13.60
C ASP A 12 -2.04 5.49 -13.72
N PHE A 13 -1.45 5.26 -14.90
CA PHE A 13 -0.51 4.16 -15.10
C PHE A 13 0.74 4.30 -14.21
N THR A 14 1.25 5.50 -14.04
CA THR A 14 2.34 5.80 -13.11
C THR A 14 1.94 5.46 -11.68
N GLY A 15 0.72 5.81 -11.28
CA GLY A 15 0.15 5.43 -9.98
C GLY A 15 0.22 3.93 -9.77
N TYR A 16 -0.25 3.15 -10.74
CA TYR A 16 -0.18 1.68 -10.71
C TYR A 16 1.28 1.18 -10.57
N CYS A 17 2.21 1.68 -11.39
CA CYS A 17 3.60 1.25 -11.37
C CYS A 17 4.26 1.53 -10.01
N ILE A 18 4.09 2.74 -9.48
CA ILE A 18 4.67 3.14 -8.20
C ILE A 18 4.04 2.33 -7.06
N HIS A 19 2.74 2.14 -7.08
CA HIS A 19 2.02 1.37 -6.08
C HIS A 19 2.51 -0.09 -6.05
N ARG A 20 2.64 -0.70 -7.23
CA ARG A 20 3.21 -2.04 -7.38
C ARG A 20 4.65 -2.12 -6.86
N LEU A 21 5.49 -1.12 -7.13
CA LEU A 21 6.84 -1.06 -6.60
C LEU A 21 6.85 -0.91 -5.07
N LYS A 22 5.96 -0.11 -4.49
CA LYS A 22 5.81 0.03 -3.03
C LYS A 22 5.47 -1.30 -2.37
N HIS A 23 4.68 -2.15 -3.01
CA HIS A 23 4.37 -3.50 -2.52
C HIS A 23 5.49 -4.52 -2.74
N ARG A 24 6.27 -4.37 -3.81
CA ARG A 24 7.23 -5.37 -4.26
C ARG A 24 8.66 -5.13 -3.83
N VAL A 25 9.02 -3.94 -3.37
CA VAL A 25 10.38 -3.56 -3.05
C VAL A 25 10.49 -3.18 -1.58
N ASN A 26 11.37 -3.88 -0.86
CA ASN A 26 11.50 -3.77 0.60
C ASN A 26 11.58 -2.33 1.12
N ILE A 27 12.48 -1.50 0.55
CA ILE A 27 12.62 -0.11 1.03
C ILE A 27 11.39 0.74 0.68
N LEU A 28 10.73 0.46 -0.45
CA LEU A 28 9.56 1.21 -0.87
C LEU A 28 8.31 0.84 -0.06
N TRP A 29 8.24 -0.38 0.46
CA TRP A 29 7.18 -0.78 1.38
C TRP A 29 7.13 0.11 2.64
N ASN A 30 8.27 0.62 3.11
CA ASN A 30 8.30 1.57 4.23
C ASN A 30 7.43 2.82 3.98
N ARG A 31 7.28 3.21 2.72
CA ARG A 31 6.44 4.35 2.31
C ARG A 31 4.95 4.03 2.35
N HIS A 32 4.59 2.75 2.33
CA HIS A 32 3.20 2.32 2.14
C HIS A 32 2.64 1.47 3.29
N VAL A 33 3.51 0.85 4.09
CA VAL A 33 3.10 0.02 5.22
C VAL A 33 2.18 0.74 6.22
N ILE A 34 2.35 2.06 6.39
CA ILE A 34 1.51 2.86 7.28
C ILE A 34 0.08 2.93 6.76
N HIS A 35 -0.08 3.09 5.44
CA HIS A 35 -1.37 3.12 4.79
C HIS A 35 -2.13 1.79 5.01
N HIS A 36 -1.44 0.66 4.89
CA HIS A 36 -2.00 -0.68 5.14
C HIS A 36 -2.10 -1.08 6.61
N SER A 37 -1.51 -0.32 7.54
CA SER A 37 -1.41 -0.75 8.94
C SER A 37 -2.70 -0.64 9.75
N SER A 38 -3.76 -0.08 9.20
CA SER A 38 -5.06 0.00 9.87
C SER A 38 -5.77 -1.34 9.84
N GLU A 39 -6.24 -1.80 10.99
CA GLU A 39 -7.09 -2.99 11.12
C GLU A 39 -8.57 -2.67 10.87
N ASP A 40 -8.92 -1.38 10.88
CA ASP A 40 -10.23 -0.88 10.44
C ASP A 40 -10.08 -0.22 9.07
N PHE A 41 -10.95 -0.59 8.13
CA PHE A 41 -10.96 -0.03 6.79
C PHE A 41 -12.07 1.01 6.63
N ASN A 42 -11.68 2.27 6.49
CA ASN A 42 -12.58 3.42 6.36
C ASN A 42 -11.86 4.60 5.68
N LEU A 43 -12.56 5.70 5.44
CA LEU A 43 -12.01 6.89 4.78
C LEU A 43 -10.77 7.48 5.46
N ALA A 44 -10.59 7.28 6.77
CA ALA A 44 -9.39 7.74 7.47
C ALA A 44 -8.13 6.97 7.04
N CYS A 45 -8.28 5.73 6.52
CA CYS A 45 -7.14 4.97 5.99
C CYS A 45 -6.51 5.68 4.80
N ALA A 46 -7.29 6.32 3.94
CA ALA A 46 -6.79 7.10 2.81
C ALA A 46 -5.85 8.24 3.25
N LEU A 47 -6.06 8.79 4.44
CA LEU A 47 -5.27 9.89 5.00
C LEU A 47 -4.02 9.41 5.77
N ARG A 48 -3.90 8.11 6.03
CA ARG A 48 -2.72 7.52 6.67
C ARG A 48 -1.59 7.41 5.67
N GLN A 49 -0.74 8.42 5.63
CA GLN A 49 0.40 8.46 4.70
C GLN A 49 1.72 8.54 5.46
N SER A 50 2.78 7.99 4.87
CA SER A 50 4.13 8.06 5.42
C SER A 50 4.73 9.45 5.23
N ILE A 51 5.49 9.92 6.23
CA ILE A 51 6.32 11.14 6.10
C ILE A 51 7.27 11.04 4.88
N SER A 52 7.72 9.84 4.54
CA SER A 52 8.60 9.60 3.39
C SER A 52 7.94 9.89 2.03
N GLU A 53 6.60 10.03 1.96
CA GLU A 53 5.89 10.47 0.75
C GLU A 53 6.25 11.92 0.35
N ALA A 54 6.76 12.73 1.27
CA ALA A 54 7.29 14.05 0.94
C ALA A 54 8.44 14.02 -0.08
N VAL A 55 9.18 12.91 -0.14
CA VAL A 55 10.20 12.67 -1.18
C VAL A 55 9.52 12.03 -2.39
N ASN A 56 9.12 12.85 -3.35
CA ASN A 56 8.38 12.38 -4.51
C ASN A 56 9.33 12.06 -5.69
N PHE A 57 9.40 10.78 -6.08
CA PHE A 57 10.13 10.32 -7.26
C PHE A 57 9.24 10.00 -8.46
N SER A 58 7.92 10.20 -8.34
CA SER A 58 6.96 9.94 -9.43
C SER A 58 7.22 10.79 -10.67
N ALA A 59 7.88 11.93 -10.51
CA ALA A 59 8.26 12.81 -11.62
C ALA A 59 9.06 12.09 -12.72
N ILE A 60 9.86 11.08 -12.36
CA ILE A 60 10.64 10.28 -13.32
C ILE A 60 9.69 9.55 -14.28
N PHE A 61 8.58 9.04 -13.80
CA PHE A 61 7.58 8.33 -14.60
C PHE A 61 6.72 9.26 -15.47
N MET A 62 6.79 10.58 -15.23
CA MET A 62 6.11 11.59 -16.06
C MET A 62 6.95 12.01 -17.28
N ILE A 63 8.24 11.62 -17.36
CA ILE A 63 9.11 11.97 -18.47
C ILE A 63 8.52 11.60 -19.85
N PRO A 64 7.93 10.40 -20.06
CA PRO A 64 7.35 10.07 -21.35
C PRO A 64 6.24 11.07 -21.79
N ALA A 65 5.40 11.50 -20.86
CA ALA A 65 4.38 12.49 -21.18
C ALA A 65 4.97 13.88 -21.47
N ALA A 66 6.01 14.26 -20.74
CA ALA A 66 6.72 15.52 -21.02
C ALA A 66 7.36 15.52 -22.43
N LEU A 67 7.92 14.39 -22.85
CA LEU A 67 8.47 14.21 -24.21
C LEU A 67 7.36 14.27 -25.29
N LEU A 68 6.12 13.93 -24.94
CA LEU A 68 4.95 14.10 -25.82
C LEU A 68 4.38 15.52 -25.77
N GLY A 69 5.06 16.47 -25.13
CA GLY A 69 4.69 17.87 -25.06
C GLY A 69 3.55 18.17 -24.07
N VAL A 70 3.31 17.33 -23.08
CA VAL A 70 2.30 17.58 -22.04
C VAL A 70 2.84 18.59 -21.03
N PRO A 71 2.21 19.78 -20.88
CA PRO A 71 2.64 20.79 -19.93
C PRO A 71 2.49 20.33 -18.47
N LEU A 72 3.47 20.63 -17.62
CA LEU A 72 3.46 20.30 -16.18
C LEU A 72 2.19 20.77 -15.47
N LYS A 73 1.66 21.95 -15.84
CA LYS A 73 0.43 22.49 -15.25
C LYS A 73 -0.77 21.55 -15.33
N ILE A 74 -0.84 20.69 -16.36
CA ILE A 74 -1.94 19.73 -16.51
C ILE A 74 -1.86 18.67 -15.41
N PHE A 75 -0.67 18.16 -15.09
CA PHE A 75 -0.49 17.21 -14.01
C PHE A 75 -0.82 17.82 -12.64
N ILE A 76 -0.50 19.09 -12.42
CA ILE A 76 -0.84 19.80 -11.19
C ILE A 76 -2.38 19.91 -11.03
N ILE A 77 -3.11 20.18 -12.12
CA ILE A 77 -4.57 20.24 -12.08
C ILE A 77 -5.20 18.87 -11.90
N LEU A 78 -4.64 17.83 -12.53
CA LEU A 78 -5.15 16.46 -12.43
C LEU A 78 -4.85 15.78 -11.10
N GLY A 79 -3.80 16.21 -10.39
CA GLY A 79 -3.39 15.63 -9.10
C GLY A 79 -4.52 15.52 -8.08
N PRO A 80 -5.21 16.62 -7.73
CA PRO A 80 -6.34 16.59 -6.80
C PRO A 80 -7.48 15.67 -7.25
N ILE A 81 -7.73 15.58 -8.57
CA ILE A 81 -8.74 14.69 -9.13
C ILE A 81 -8.34 13.22 -8.88
N HIS A 82 -7.08 12.88 -9.14
CA HIS A 82 -6.56 11.54 -8.84
C HIS A 82 -6.65 11.21 -7.35
N PHE A 83 -6.32 12.15 -6.45
CA PHE A 83 -6.45 11.95 -5.01
C PHE A 83 -7.90 11.74 -4.58
N PHE A 84 -8.84 12.50 -5.15
CA PHE A 84 -10.26 12.32 -4.87
C PHE A 84 -10.73 10.91 -5.27
N PHE A 85 -10.35 10.42 -6.46
CA PHE A 85 -10.66 9.07 -6.89
C PHE A 85 -10.00 7.99 -6.02
N GLN A 86 -8.85 8.26 -5.44
CA GLN A 86 -8.19 7.34 -4.52
C GLN A 86 -8.75 7.41 -3.09
N PHE A 87 -9.39 8.50 -2.71
CA PHE A 87 -9.97 8.70 -1.38
C PHE A 87 -11.31 7.97 -1.21
N TRP A 88 -12.26 8.17 -2.13
CA TRP A 88 -13.66 7.75 -1.96
C TRP A 88 -13.85 6.24 -1.83
N TYR A 89 -13.00 5.42 -2.39
CA TYR A 89 -13.16 3.97 -2.37
C TYR A 89 -12.66 3.30 -1.07
N HIS A 90 -12.09 4.05 -0.12
CA HIS A 90 -11.71 3.53 1.19
C HIS A 90 -12.94 3.39 2.11
N THR A 91 -13.85 2.49 1.78
CA THR A 91 -15.09 2.28 2.55
C THR A 91 -15.59 0.86 2.49
N GLN A 92 -16.20 0.41 3.60
CA GLN A 92 -16.90 -0.87 3.69
C GLN A 92 -18.40 -0.75 3.35
N HIS A 93 -18.94 0.47 3.24
CA HIS A 93 -20.36 0.71 3.08
C HIS A 93 -20.90 0.55 1.66
N ILE A 94 -20.00 0.50 0.67
CA ILE A 94 -20.36 0.35 -0.74
C ILE A 94 -19.96 -1.05 -1.19
N GLY A 95 -20.94 -1.82 -1.65
CA GLY A 95 -20.73 -3.16 -2.21
C GLY A 95 -20.13 -3.15 -3.61
N LYS A 96 -20.23 -4.28 -4.30
CA LYS A 96 -19.81 -4.40 -5.71
C LYS A 96 -20.64 -3.50 -6.60
N LEU A 97 -19.98 -2.78 -7.51
CA LEU A 97 -20.61 -1.81 -8.42
C LEU A 97 -20.88 -2.37 -9.83
N GLY A 98 -20.91 -3.70 -9.96
CA GLY A 98 -21.26 -4.40 -11.18
C GLY A 98 -20.30 -4.07 -12.34
N TRP A 99 -20.83 -3.61 -13.49
CA TRP A 99 -20.01 -3.38 -14.68
C TRP A 99 -18.91 -2.31 -14.50
N LEU A 100 -19.05 -1.39 -13.57
CA LEU A 100 -18.02 -0.38 -13.29
C LEU A 100 -16.72 -1.02 -12.84
N GLU A 101 -16.76 -2.20 -12.20
CA GLU A 101 -15.59 -2.95 -11.74
C GLU A 101 -14.73 -3.54 -12.86
N TYR A 102 -15.19 -3.47 -14.09
CA TYR A 102 -14.36 -3.81 -15.26
C TYR A 102 -13.44 -2.68 -15.70
N ILE A 103 -13.76 -1.45 -15.32
CA ILE A 103 -13.06 -0.24 -15.80
C ILE A 103 -12.40 0.50 -14.63
N LEU A 104 -13.14 0.73 -13.55
CA LEU A 104 -12.71 1.56 -12.42
C LEU A 104 -12.35 0.72 -11.20
N VAL A 105 -11.41 1.22 -10.43
CA VAL A 105 -11.18 0.74 -9.06
C VAL A 105 -12.37 1.13 -8.20
N THR A 106 -12.94 0.16 -7.52
CA THR A 106 -14.15 0.31 -6.68
C THR A 106 -13.84 0.00 -5.22
N PRO A 107 -14.73 0.34 -4.29
CA PRO A 107 -14.54 -0.04 -2.89
C PRO A 107 -14.32 -1.54 -2.67
N SER A 108 -15.00 -2.42 -3.41
CA SER A 108 -14.82 -3.87 -3.28
C SER A 108 -13.41 -4.30 -3.68
N GLN A 109 -12.90 -3.77 -4.79
CA GLN A 109 -11.54 -4.05 -5.25
C GLN A 109 -10.48 -3.49 -4.29
N HIS A 110 -10.74 -2.33 -3.69
CA HIS A 110 -9.80 -1.71 -2.76
C HIS A 110 -9.82 -2.37 -1.37
N ARG A 111 -10.94 -2.95 -0.94
CA ARG A 111 -10.99 -3.86 0.22
C ARG A 111 -10.08 -5.07 0.04
N VAL A 112 -10.12 -5.70 -1.12
CA VAL A 112 -9.18 -6.79 -1.48
C VAL A 112 -7.73 -6.32 -1.40
N HIS A 113 -7.43 -5.12 -1.92
CA HIS A 113 -6.10 -4.55 -1.88
C HIS A 113 -5.55 -4.38 -0.46
N HIS A 114 -6.37 -3.90 0.47
CA HIS A 114 -5.99 -3.69 1.87
C HIS A 114 -6.02 -4.96 2.72
N ALA A 115 -6.51 -6.07 2.18
CA ALA A 115 -6.67 -7.29 2.94
C ALA A 115 -5.38 -8.12 3.02
N ILE A 116 -5.20 -8.82 4.16
CA ILE A 116 -4.08 -9.72 4.43
C ILE A 116 -4.41 -11.19 4.17
N ASN A 117 -5.59 -11.48 3.66
CA ASN A 117 -5.98 -12.82 3.24
C ASN A 117 -5.01 -13.34 2.18
N PRO A 118 -4.58 -14.61 2.23
CA PRO A 118 -3.62 -15.15 1.26
C PRO A 118 -4.01 -14.94 -0.20
N GLU A 119 -5.31 -15.01 -0.51
CA GLU A 119 -5.88 -14.81 -1.85
C GLU A 119 -5.75 -13.37 -2.34
N TYR A 120 -5.64 -12.41 -1.42
CA TYR A 120 -5.71 -10.97 -1.66
C TYR A 120 -4.36 -10.26 -1.61
N ILE A 121 -3.31 -10.95 -1.12
CA ILE A 121 -1.97 -10.34 -1.01
C ILE A 121 -1.46 -9.86 -2.37
N ASP A 122 -1.00 -8.61 -2.41
CA ASP A 122 -0.44 -7.95 -3.60
C ASP A 122 -1.39 -7.88 -4.79
N LYS A 123 -2.71 -7.81 -4.55
CA LYS A 123 -3.74 -7.67 -5.56
C LYS A 123 -4.28 -6.24 -5.66
N ASN A 124 -4.89 -5.92 -6.78
CA ASN A 124 -5.63 -4.68 -7.07
C ASN A 124 -4.83 -3.41 -6.78
N LEU A 125 -3.70 -3.27 -7.46
CA LEU A 125 -2.71 -2.19 -7.25
C LEU A 125 -3.01 -0.92 -8.06
N ALA A 126 -4.05 -0.92 -8.90
CA ALA A 126 -4.43 0.22 -9.71
C ALA A 126 -4.96 1.40 -8.88
N ALA A 127 -4.82 2.61 -9.42
CA ALA A 127 -5.25 3.84 -8.76
C ALA A 127 -6.70 4.23 -9.13
N ILE A 128 -7.00 4.35 -10.43
CA ILE A 128 -8.33 4.70 -10.92
C ILE A 128 -8.86 3.65 -11.90
N PHE A 129 -8.05 3.26 -12.90
CA PHE A 129 -8.46 2.26 -13.87
C PHE A 129 -7.94 0.87 -13.50
N CYS A 130 -8.84 -0.05 -13.11
CA CYS A 130 -8.48 -1.43 -12.78
C CYS A 130 -8.02 -2.25 -14.00
N VAL A 131 -8.05 -1.67 -15.19
CA VAL A 131 -7.54 -2.29 -16.41
C VAL A 131 -6.06 -2.66 -16.31
N TRP A 132 -5.27 -1.88 -15.57
CA TRP A 132 -3.86 -2.19 -15.32
C TRP A 132 -3.68 -3.49 -14.54
N ASP A 133 -4.49 -3.71 -13.51
CA ASP A 133 -4.45 -4.95 -12.74
C ASP A 133 -4.79 -6.16 -13.61
N ARG A 134 -5.75 -6.03 -14.52
CA ARG A 134 -6.13 -7.08 -15.46
C ARG A 134 -5.02 -7.37 -16.46
N TRP A 135 -4.40 -6.35 -17.03
CA TRP A 135 -3.33 -6.49 -18.02
C TRP A 135 -2.05 -7.08 -17.42
N PHE A 136 -1.75 -6.74 -16.17
CA PHE A 136 -0.51 -7.18 -15.51
C PHE A 136 -0.72 -8.33 -14.49
N GLY A 137 -1.90 -8.94 -14.47
CA GLY A 137 -2.19 -10.17 -13.69
C GLY A 137 -2.27 -9.96 -12.17
N THR A 138 -2.56 -8.73 -11.74
CA THR A 138 -2.71 -8.38 -10.32
C THR A 138 -4.17 -8.22 -9.90
N PHE A 139 -5.12 -8.43 -10.79
CA PHE A 139 -6.55 -8.34 -10.49
C PHE A 139 -7.02 -9.53 -9.64
N GLN A 140 -7.85 -9.24 -8.64
CA GLN A 140 -8.58 -10.22 -7.84
C GLN A 140 -9.95 -9.64 -7.46
N GLU A 141 -11.00 -10.37 -7.72
CA GLU A 141 -12.34 -10.02 -7.26
C GLU A 141 -12.48 -10.27 -5.76
N GLU A 142 -13.29 -9.46 -5.08
CA GLU A 142 -13.68 -9.73 -3.69
C GLU A 142 -14.59 -10.96 -3.65
N LEU A 143 -14.16 -12.01 -2.95
CA LEU A 143 -14.86 -13.28 -2.87
C LEU A 143 -15.90 -13.23 -1.74
N ASP A 144 -17.14 -13.65 -2.03
CA ASP A 144 -18.24 -13.58 -1.07
C ASP A 144 -18.03 -14.50 0.15
N ASN A 145 -17.27 -15.60 -0.04
CA ASN A 145 -16.95 -16.56 1.02
C ASN A 145 -15.61 -16.29 1.73
N VAL A 146 -14.89 -15.21 1.37
CA VAL A 146 -13.60 -14.83 1.96
C VAL A 146 -13.67 -13.38 2.42
N PRO A 147 -14.23 -13.09 3.60
CA PRO A 147 -14.29 -11.74 4.12
C PRO A 147 -12.90 -11.11 4.24
N ALA A 148 -12.75 -9.87 3.83
CA ALA A 148 -11.49 -9.15 3.89
C ALA A 148 -11.07 -8.90 5.36
N VAL A 149 -9.85 -9.26 5.70
CA VAL A 149 -9.20 -8.98 6.99
C VAL A 149 -8.10 -7.97 6.77
N TYR A 150 -8.18 -6.84 7.46
CA TYR A 150 -7.30 -5.69 7.22
C TYR A 150 -6.10 -5.63 8.16
N GLY A 151 -5.12 -4.84 7.79
CA GLY A 151 -3.89 -4.65 8.53
C GLY A 151 -2.64 -5.07 7.73
N THR A 152 -1.62 -5.49 8.44
CA THR A 152 -0.37 -6.00 7.84
C THR A 152 -0.02 -7.35 8.43
N LEU A 153 0.62 -8.24 7.67
CA LEU A 153 1.08 -9.55 8.14
C LEU A 153 2.00 -9.45 9.37
N LYS A 154 2.62 -8.30 9.58
CA LYS A 154 3.35 -7.95 10.78
C LYS A 154 2.74 -6.66 11.35
N PRO A 155 1.82 -6.76 12.31
CA PRO A 155 1.18 -5.59 12.90
C PRO A 155 2.19 -4.58 13.45
N VAL A 156 1.91 -3.30 13.23
CA VAL A 156 2.80 -2.21 13.67
C VAL A 156 2.81 -2.09 15.20
N GLN A 157 1.69 -2.37 15.86
CA GLN A 157 1.53 -2.41 17.33
C GLN A 157 2.09 -1.19 18.06
N SER A 158 1.92 0.00 17.50
CA SER A 158 2.39 1.25 18.08
C SER A 158 1.53 2.43 17.64
N TRP A 159 1.25 3.33 18.57
CA TRP A 159 0.62 4.63 18.30
C TRP A 159 1.64 5.77 18.18
N ASN A 160 2.93 5.48 18.36
CA ASN A 160 3.99 6.49 18.20
C ASN A 160 4.16 6.83 16.70
N PRO A 161 3.82 8.04 16.25
CA PRO A 161 3.83 8.42 14.83
C PRO A 161 5.25 8.38 14.23
N PHE A 162 6.28 8.65 15.00
CA PHE A 162 7.66 8.50 14.54
C PHE A 162 8.03 7.04 14.36
N TRP A 163 7.74 6.20 15.36
CA TRP A 163 8.06 4.78 15.28
C TRP A 163 7.36 4.08 14.12
N ILE A 164 6.07 4.35 13.92
CA ILE A 164 5.29 3.79 12.80
C ILE A 164 5.98 4.09 11.45
N ASN A 165 6.51 5.32 11.28
CA ASN A 165 7.15 5.73 10.03
C ASN A 165 8.50 5.06 9.76
N PHE A 166 9.20 4.60 10.79
CA PHE A 166 10.57 4.11 10.66
C PHE A 166 10.75 2.65 11.07
N GLN A 167 9.74 2.00 11.64
CA GLN A 167 9.83 0.63 12.14
C GLN A 167 10.26 -0.38 11.07
N HIS A 168 9.72 -0.29 9.85
CA HIS A 168 10.11 -1.18 8.76
C HIS A 168 11.53 -0.91 8.31
N LEU A 169 11.88 0.36 8.07
CA LEU A 169 13.23 0.79 7.72
C LEU A 169 14.25 0.35 8.76
N TRP A 170 13.94 0.52 10.05
CA TRP A 170 14.79 0.05 11.14
C TRP A 170 15.01 -1.47 11.10
N SER A 171 13.96 -2.22 10.80
CA SER A 171 14.08 -3.68 10.62
C SER A 171 15.03 -4.05 9.47
N LEU A 172 14.99 -3.31 8.35
CA LEU A 172 15.91 -3.51 7.23
C LEU A 172 17.35 -3.16 7.62
N CYS A 173 17.56 -2.03 8.31
CA CYS A 173 18.87 -1.64 8.83
C CYS A 173 19.47 -2.70 9.75
N GLN A 174 18.67 -3.23 10.68
CA GLN A 174 19.11 -4.30 11.58
C GLN A 174 19.52 -5.57 10.81
N ASP A 175 18.71 -6.00 9.85
CA ASP A 175 19.00 -7.19 9.07
C ASP A 175 20.23 -6.98 8.16
N ALA A 176 20.39 -5.79 7.57
CA ALA A 176 21.59 -5.40 6.81
C ALA A 176 22.87 -5.36 7.68
N TRP A 177 22.75 -4.90 8.91
CA TRP A 177 23.88 -4.89 9.85
C TRP A 177 24.29 -6.30 10.27
N ARG A 178 23.33 -7.17 10.55
CA ARG A 178 23.53 -8.53 11.08
C ARG A 178 24.09 -9.51 10.06
N THR A 179 23.76 -9.36 8.78
CA THR A 179 24.27 -10.30 7.76
C THR A 179 25.76 -10.20 7.56
N ASN A 180 26.43 -11.36 7.46
CA ASN A 180 27.84 -11.45 7.15
C ASN A 180 28.14 -11.31 5.66
N LYS A 181 27.12 -11.38 4.80
CA LYS A 181 27.26 -11.32 3.34
C LYS A 181 27.12 -9.90 2.80
N TRP A 182 28.21 -9.33 2.30
CA TRP A 182 28.22 -7.99 1.73
C TRP A 182 27.16 -7.79 0.62
N SER A 183 26.99 -8.78 -0.26
CA SER A 183 25.95 -8.73 -1.28
C SER A 183 24.54 -8.56 -0.70
N ASP A 184 24.26 -9.21 0.42
CA ASP A 184 22.94 -9.19 1.03
C ASP A 184 22.67 -7.89 1.80
N LYS A 185 23.74 -7.19 2.27
CA LYS A 185 23.64 -5.82 2.81
C LYS A 185 23.07 -4.83 1.79
N PHE A 186 23.38 -5.02 0.51
CA PHE A 186 22.83 -4.20 -0.57
C PHE A 186 21.52 -4.74 -1.12
N LYS A 187 21.37 -6.05 -1.27
CA LYS A 187 20.16 -6.66 -1.83
C LYS A 187 18.92 -6.41 -0.99
N ILE A 188 19.04 -6.39 0.34
CA ILE A 188 17.88 -6.26 1.25
C ILE A 188 16.98 -5.07 0.93
N TRP A 189 17.55 -3.98 0.40
CA TRP A 189 16.79 -2.76 0.08
C TRP A 189 15.88 -2.93 -1.15
N PHE A 190 16.32 -3.74 -2.12
CA PHE A 190 15.69 -3.85 -3.45
C PHE A 190 15.00 -5.20 -3.69
N MET A 191 15.23 -6.17 -2.82
CA MET A 191 14.57 -7.46 -2.89
C MET A 191 13.08 -7.35 -2.58
N PRO A 192 12.29 -8.37 -2.93
CA PRO A 192 10.85 -8.40 -2.64
C PRO A 192 10.54 -8.13 -1.17
N THR A 193 9.43 -7.46 -0.92
CA THR A 193 8.94 -7.14 0.43
C THR A 193 8.91 -8.39 1.30
N GLY A 194 9.49 -8.30 2.49
CA GLY A 194 9.63 -9.42 3.42
C GLY A 194 10.85 -10.31 3.22
N TRP A 195 11.61 -10.14 2.14
CA TRP A 195 12.86 -10.86 1.95
C TRP A 195 13.88 -10.49 3.03
N ARG A 196 14.63 -11.48 3.52
CA ARG A 196 15.68 -11.33 4.51
C ARG A 196 16.90 -12.17 4.12
N PRO A 197 18.14 -11.73 4.46
CA PRO A 197 19.33 -12.57 4.33
C PRO A 197 19.14 -13.92 5.01
N GLY A 198 19.55 -15.01 4.37
CA GLY A 198 19.32 -16.37 4.86
C GLY A 198 19.99 -16.65 6.20
N ASP A 199 21.21 -16.15 6.41
CA ASP A 199 21.96 -16.23 7.66
C ASP A 199 21.23 -15.50 8.82
N VAL A 200 20.66 -14.32 8.54
CA VAL A 200 19.90 -13.55 9.52
C VAL A 200 18.54 -14.19 9.78
N ALA A 201 17.89 -14.75 8.76
CA ALA A 201 16.60 -15.41 8.93
C ALA A 201 16.72 -16.65 9.84
N GLN A 202 17.84 -17.37 9.77
CA GLN A 202 18.12 -18.54 10.60
C GLN A 202 18.53 -18.14 12.03
N SER A 203 19.44 -17.19 12.19
CA SER A 203 19.98 -16.79 13.50
C SER A 203 19.04 -15.89 14.31
N HIS A 204 18.20 -15.12 13.63
CA HIS A 204 17.24 -14.21 14.22
C HIS A 204 15.84 -14.42 13.61
N PRO A 205 15.20 -15.57 13.86
CA PRO A 205 13.87 -15.84 13.33
C PRO A 205 12.87 -14.80 13.86
N LYS A 206 12.09 -14.23 12.94
CA LYS A 206 10.95 -13.40 13.36
C LYS A 206 9.88 -14.32 13.93
N LYS A 207 9.29 -13.95 15.09
CA LYS A 207 8.14 -14.69 15.63
C LYS A 207 7.08 -14.80 14.53
N LYS A 208 6.67 -16.03 14.22
CA LYS A 208 5.48 -16.24 13.40
C LYS A 208 4.33 -15.62 14.19
N VAL A 209 3.61 -14.73 13.59
CA VAL A 209 2.27 -14.36 14.08
C VAL A 209 1.44 -15.62 13.87
N ASN A 210 1.06 -16.28 14.97
CA ASN A 210 0.46 -17.62 14.94
C ASN A 210 -0.86 -17.69 14.17
N ASN A 211 -1.51 -16.56 13.97
CA ASN A 211 -2.65 -16.41 13.07
C ASN A 211 -2.74 -14.94 12.69
N PRO A 212 -2.49 -14.56 11.43
CA PRO A 212 -2.73 -13.18 10.99
C PRO A 212 -4.21 -12.78 11.12
N PHE A 213 -5.13 -13.75 11.25
CA PHE A 213 -6.57 -13.53 11.44
C PHE A 213 -6.96 -13.42 12.93
N GLU A 214 -6.09 -13.82 13.86
CA GLU A 214 -6.21 -13.60 15.31
C GLU A 214 -5.41 -12.36 15.73
N GLN A 215 -5.29 -11.37 14.87
CA GLN A 215 -4.83 -10.07 15.34
C GLN A 215 -5.77 -9.67 16.48
N LYS A 216 -5.24 -9.62 17.69
CA LYS A 216 -5.97 -9.03 18.81
C LYS A 216 -6.45 -7.69 18.32
N LYS A 217 -7.75 -7.53 18.11
CA LYS A 217 -8.35 -6.22 17.96
C LYS A 217 -7.81 -5.42 19.14
N TYR A 218 -6.89 -4.51 18.87
CA TYR A 218 -6.61 -3.46 19.83
C TYR A 218 -7.94 -2.75 19.98
N ASN A 219 -8.67 -3.11 21.02
CA ASN A 219 -9.94 -2.50 21.30
C ASN A 219 -9.67 -1.01 21.44
N CYS A 220 -10.08 -0.27 20.43
CA CYS A 220 -10.22 1.18 20.55
C CYS A 220 -11.15 1.53 21.72
N LEU A 221 -11.96 0.57 22.15
CA LEU A 221 -12.81 0.60 23.35
C LEU A 221 -12.02 0.65 24.68
N LEU A 222 -10.74 0.26 24.73
CA LEU A 222 -9.91 0.48 25.92
C LEU A 222 -9.66 1.99 26.18
N TYR A 223 -9.74 2.83 25.16
CA TYR A 223 -9.64 4.30 25.34
C TYR A 223 -10.97 4.95 25.69
N THR A 224 -12.10 4.29 25.50
CA THR A 224 -13.43 4.83 25.81
C THR A 224 -14.02 4.29 27.12
N SER A 225 -13.59 3.12 27.58
CA SER A 225 -14.06 2.57 28.86
C SER A 225 -13.30 3.15 30.06
N ASP A 226 -11.99 3.37 29.93
CA ASP A 226 -11.19 3.91 31.03
C ASP A 226 -11.36 5.43 31.21
N ALA A 227 -11.85 6.14 30.19
CA ALA A 227 -12.18 7.56 30.28
C ALA A 227 -13.61 7.85 30.78
N ALA A 228 -14.43 6.82 30.96
CA ALA A 228 -15.79 6.96 31.47
C ALA A 228 -15.91 6.61 32.97
N ASP A 229 -14.86 6.05 33.56
CA ASP A 229 -14.84 5.61 34.97
C ASP A 229 -13.92 6.49 35.84
N GLU A 230 -13.38 7.62 35.35
CA GLU A 230 -12.75 8.70 36.09
C GLU A 230 -13.62 9.99 35.98
#